data_b21191f49af99fda50d134193d0c8b72
#
_entry.id   b21191f49af99fda50d134193d0c8b72
#
_cell.length_a   1.000
_cell.length_b   1.000
_cell.length_c   1.000
_cell.angle_alpha   90.00
_cell.angle_beta   90.00
_cell.angle_gamma   90.00
#
_symmetry.space_group_name_H-M   'P 1'
#
loop_
_entity.id
_entity.type
_entity.pdbx_description
1 polymer ?
#
loop_
_entity_poly.entity_id
_entity_poly.type
_entity_poly.pdbx_seq_one_letter_code
_entity_poly.pdbx_strand_id
1 'polypeptide(L)'
;MISEMLVKLYKLNFMVIEENLADVTHEDSLYQPPQAGNCLNWVMGHIVANRNLVMALVGDAPLLDEEEAGPYNRGSAPLTDERMSLPLEKLMDLFRDSQEKLVKRLQEMPEEELIAPVENGTRHEQLALLQFHEAYHAGQLGILRRLGGKPGAIT
;
A
#
# COMPACT_ATOMS: atom_id res chain seq x y z
N MET A 1 -13.59 10.64 16.44
CA MET A 1 -12.60 11.69 16.07
C MET A 1 -11.26 11.14 15.58
N ILE A 2 -10.56 10.28 16.31
CA ILE A 2 -9.31 9.62 15.84
C ILE A 2 -9.60 8.77 14.59
N SER A 3 -10.63 7.94 14.62
CA SER A 3 -11.06 7.11 13.50
C SER A 3 -11.36 7.92 12.23
N GLU A 4 -12.07 9.04 12.36
CA GLU A 4 -12.40 9.91 11.21
C GLU A 4 -11.14 10.50 10.55
N MET A 5 -10.14 10.88 11.36
CA MET A 5 -8.86 11.38 10.85
C MET A 5 -8.12 10.27 10.08
N LEU A 6 -8.00 9.08 10.66
CA LEU A 6 -7.37 7.93 10.01
C LEU A 6 -8.09 7.57 8.70
N VAL A 7 -9.41 7.52 8.71
CA VAL A 7 -10.22 7.27 7.49
C VAL A 7 -9.91 8.29 6.41
N LYS A 8 -9.85 9.59 6.74
CA LYS A 8 -9.53 10.66 5.78
C LYS A 8 -8.13 10.48 5.19
N LEU A 9 -7.14 10.19 6.03
CA LEU A 9 -5.74 10.04 5.59
C LEU A 9 -5.56 8.81 4.70
N TYR A 10 -6.15 7.67 5.05
CA TYR A 10 -6.11 6.47 4.20
C TYR A 10 -6.88 6.64 2.89
N LYS A 11 -8.00 7.36 2.89
CA LYS A 11 -8.71 7.71 1.65
C LYS A 11 -7.90 8.63 0.74
N LEU A 12 -7.10 9.54 1.31
CA LEU A 12 -6.22 10.41 0.55
C LEU A 12 -5.11 9.60 -0.14
N ASN A 13 -4.45 8.70 0.60
CA ASN A 13 -3.47 7.79 0.01
C ASN A 13 -4.08 6.93 -1.09
N PHE A 14 -5.26 6.37 -0.82
CA PHE A 14 -5.99 5.55 -1.79
C PHE A 14 -6.24 6.29 -3.10
N MET A 15 -6.75 7.52 -3.04
CA MET A 15 -6.98 8.37 -4.20
C MET A 15 -5.68 8.62 -4.98
N VAL A 16 -4.61 9.00 -4.29
CA VAL A 16 -3.29 9.26 -4.92
C VAL A 16 -2.74 8.02 -5.61
N ILE A 17 -2.87 6.84 -5.00
CA ILE A 17 -2.41 5.58 -5.58
C ILE A 17 -3.25 5.21 -6.80
N GLU A 18 -4.58 5.26 -6.71
CA GLU A 18 -5.49 4.96 -7.82
C GLU A 18 -5.20 5.87 -9.03
N GLU A 19 -5.05 7.18 -8.83
CA GLU A 19 -4.76 8.12 -9.89
C GLU A 19 -3.40 7.86 -10.55
N ASN A 20 -2.37 7.55 -9.75
CA ASN A 20 -1.05 7.24 -10.31
C ASN A 20 -1.01 5.93 -11.11
N LEU A 21 -1.94 5.01 -10.87
CA LEU A 21 -1.95 3.68 -11.50
C LEU A 21 -3.05 3.51 -12.56
N ALA A 22 -3.93 4.49 -12.76
CA ALA A 22 -5.16 4.37 -13.56
C ALA A 22 -4.95 3.87 -15.00
N ASP A 23 -3.82 4.17 -15.63
CA ASP A 23 -3.48 3.81 -17.02
C ASP A 23 -2.14 3.04 -17.11
N VAL A 24 -1.69 2.48 -16.00
CA VAL A 24 -0.46 1.67 -15.92
C VAL A 24 -0.81 0.22 -16.20
N THR A 25 -0.20 -0.38 -17.23
CA THR A 25 -0.33 -1.82 -17.50
C THR A 25 0.61 -2.61 -16.59
N HIS A 26 0.42 -3.93 -16.53
CA HIS A 26 1.35 -4.80 -15.81
C HIS A 26 2.78 -4.68 -16.37
N GLU A 27 2.94 -4.67 -17.69
CA GLU A 27 4.23 -4.48 -18.36
C GLU A 27 4.89 -3.15 -18.00
N ASP A 28 4.13 -2.03 -18.05
CA ASP A 28 4.61 -0.73 -17.59
C ASP A 28 5.12 -0.77 -16.14
N SER A 29 4.44 -1.53 -15.28
CA SER A 29 4.76 -1.60 -13.86
C SER A 29 6.08 -2.32 -13.55
N LEU A 30 6.56 -3.12 -14.49
CA LEU A 30 7.82 -3.87 -14.38
C LEU A 30 9.05 -3.08 -14.88
N TYR A 31 8.84 -1.88 -15.44
CA TYR A 31 9.95 -1.05 -15.87
C TYR A 31 10.92 -0.75 -14.73
N GLN A 32 12.19 -1.16 -14.91
CA GLN A 32 13.23 -0.92 -13.92
C GLN A 32 13.83 0.48 -14.13
N PRO A 33 13.88 1.33 -13.08
CA PRO A 33 14.58 2.61 -13.19
C PRO A 33 16.05 2.40 -13.57
N PRO A 34 16.64 3.27 -14.40
CA PRO A 34 18.04 3.12 -14.84
C PRO A 34 19.06 3.31 -13.70
N GLN A 35 18.70 4.03 -12.65
CA GLN A 35 19.42 4.08 -11.39
C GLN A 35 18.87 2.99 -10.46
N ALA A 36 19.69 2.51 -9.52
CA ALA A 36 19.27 1.52 -8.55
C ALA A 36 17.92 1.89 -7.87
N GLY A 37 17.02 0.92 -7.76
CA GLY A 37 15.71 1.10 -7.14
C GLY A 37 14.76 -0.02 -7.54
N ASN A 38 13.57 0.04 -7.00
CA ASN A 38 12.51 -0.91 -7.28
C ASN A 38 11.56 -0.38 -8.37
N CYS A 39 11.02 -1.28 -9.19
CA CYS A 39 9.99 -0.94 -10.16
C CYS A 39 8.65 -0.62 -9.48
N LEU A 40 7.73 -0.09 -10.25
CA LEU A 40 6.40 0.30 -9.78
C LEU A 40 5.61 -0.91 -9.22
N ASN A 41 5.72 -2.08 -9.86
CA ASN A 41 5.08 -3.31 -9.36
C ASN A 41 5.59 -3.68 -7.97
N TRP A 42 6.91 -3.59 -7.74
CA TRP A 42 7.46 -3.85 -6.41
C TRP A 42 6.92 -2.87 -5.36
N VAL A 43 6.87 -1.58 -5.69
CA VAL A 43 6.36 -0.56 -4.73
C VAL A 43 4.88 -0.81 -4.42
N MET A 44 4.06 -1.12 -5.43
CA MET A 44 2.65 -1.44 -5.21
C MET A 44 2.46 -2.72 -4.40
N GLY A 45 3.22 -3.77 -4.71
CA GLY A 45 3.21 -5.02 -3.94
C GLY A 45 3.67 -4.80 -2.49
N HIS A 46 4.67 -3.94 -2.27
CA HIS A 46 5.12 -3.55 -0.93
C HIS A 46 4.03 -2.80 -0.13
N ILE A 47 3.26 -1.93 -0.77
CA ILE A 47 2.09 -1.29 -0.17
C ILE A 47 1.07 -2.36 0.26
N VAL A 48 0.72 -3.29 -0.64
CA VAL A 48 -0.25 -4.36 -0.34
C VAL A 48 0.25 -5.30 0.76
N ALA A 49 1.54 -5.69 0.73
CA ALA A 49 2.14 -6.51 1.79
C ALA A 49 2.09 -5.81 3.17
N ASN A 50 2.36 -4.50 3.22
CA ASN A 50 2.24 -3.72 4.46
C ASN A 50 0.78 -3.54 4.91
N ARG A 51 -0.19 -3.59 4.00
CA ARG A 51 -1.61 -3.64 4.37
C ARG A 51 -1.97 -4.89 5.18
N ASN A 52 -1.20 -5.97 5.13
CA ASN A 52 -1.36 -7.10 6.05
C ASN A 52 -1.25 -6.66 7.52
N LEU A 53 -0.31 -5.77 7.84
CA LEU A 53 -0.16 -5.22 9.20
C LEU A 53 -1.34 -4.31 9.56
N VAL A 54 -1.81 -3.50 8.62
CA VAL A 54 -2.99 -2.66 8.81
C VAL A 54 -4.23 -3.50 9.08
N MET A 55 -4.44 -4.57 8.28
CA MET A 55 -5.56 -5.50 8.45
C MET A 55 -5.51 -6.19 9.82
N ALA A 56 -4.33 -6.66 10.26
CA ALA A 56 -4.17 -7.24 11.59
C ALA A 56 -4.55 -6.26 12.71
N LEU A 57 -4.15 -4.98 12.59
CA LEU A 57 -4.49 -3.93 13.57
C LEU A 57 -6.00 -3.65 13.64
N VAL A 58 -6.74 -3.83 12.56
CA VAL A 58 -8.20 -3.64 12.54
C VAL A 58 -8.99 -4.95 12.69
N GLY A 59 -8.30 -6.06 12.98
CA GLY A 59 -8.93 -7.37 13.22
C GLY A 59 -9.47 -8.04 11.97
N ASP A 60 -8.77 -7.88 10.84
CA ASP A 60 -9.12 -8.52 9.58
C ASP A 60 -8.02 -9.46 9.08
N ALA A 61 -8.31 -10.31 8.10
CA ALA A 61 -7.39 -11.27 7.53
C ALA A 61 -6.31 -10.59 6.65
N PRO A 62 -5.11 -11.19 6.54
CA PRO A 62 -4.08 -10.72 5.62
C PRO A 62 -4.55 -10.82 4.15
N LEU A 63 -4.01 -9.96 3.30
CA LEU A 63 -4.31 -9.90 1.87
C LEU A 63 -3.45 -10.85 1.04
N LEU A 64 -2.19 -10.98 1.44
CA LEU A 64 -1.17 -11.84 0.85
C LEU A 64 -0.68 -12.82 1.90
N ASP A 65 -0.45 -14.06 1.51
CA ASP A 65 0.28 -15.02 2.34
C ASP A 65 1.79 -14.72 2.36
N GLU A 66 2.57 -15.52 3.13
CA GLU A 66 4.02 -15.30 3.28
C GLU A 66 4.79 -15.50 1.97
N GLU A 67 4.37 -16.43 1.11
CA GLU A 67 5.01 -16.71 -0.17
C GLU A 67 4.78 -15.55 -1.15
N GLU A 68 3.54 -15.08 -1.26
CA GLU A 68 3.17 -13.95 -2.11
C GLU A 68 3.77 -12.62 -1.63
N ALA A 69 3.83 -12.39 -0.32
CA ALA A 69 4.40 -11.17 0.27
C ALA A 69 5.94 -11.13 0.22
N GLY A 70 6.60 -12.30 0.25
CA GLY A 70 8.05 -12.42 0.35
C GLY A 70 8.84 -11.54 -0.63
N PRO A 71 8.54 -11.56 -1.95
CA PRO A 71 9.23 -10.72 -2.95
C PRO A 71 9.08 -9.21 -2.74
N TYR A 72 8.08 -8.77 -1.97
CA TYR A 72 7.74 -7.37 -1.71
C TYR A 72 8.18 -6.87 -0.33
N ASN A 73 8.82 -7.72 0.47
CA ASN A 73 9.30 -7.33 1.79
C ASN A 73 10.50 -6.39 1.70
N ARG A 74 10.64 -5.54 2.73
CA ARG A 74 11.80 -4.65 2.84
C ARG A 74 13.10 -5.44 2.77
N GLY A 75 14.01 -5.03 1.89
CA GLY A 75 15.29 -5.68 1.68
C GLY A 75 15.26 -6.88 0.73
N SER A 76 14.11 -7.21 0.13
CA SER A 76 14.05 -8.19 -0.95
C SER A 76 14.81 -7.71 -2.19
N ALA A 77 15.23 -8.67 -3.03
CA ALA A 77 15.86 -8.36 -4.31
C ALA A 77 14.87 -7.61 -5.24
N PRO A 78 15.37 -6.76 -6.15
CA PRO A 78 14.52 -6.17 -7.20
C PRO A 78 13.82 -7.25 -8.03
N LEU A 79 12.60 -6.97 -8.47
CA LEU A 79 11.82 -7.86 -9.35
C LEU A 79 12.42 -7.81 -10.77
N THR A 80 13.44 -8.61 -11.00
CA THR A 80 14.10 -8.72 -12.31
C THR A 80 13.53 -9.83 -13.19
N ASP A 81 12.69 -10.72 -12.60
CA ASP A 81 12.00 -11.81 -13.27
C ASP A 81 10.49 -11.59 -13.13
N GLU A 82 9.80 -11.44 -14.26
CA GLU A 82 8.34 -11.26 -14.32
C GLU A 82 7.58 -12.36 -13.56
N ARG A 83 8.11 -13.59 -13.55
CA ARG A 83 7.50 -14.74 -12.83
C ARG A 83 7.48 -14.58 -11.32
N MET A 84 8.27 -13.67 -10.77
CA MET A 84 8.28 -13.35 -9.33
C MET A 84 7.31 -12.23 -8.96
N SER A 85 6.72 -11.57 -9.96
CA SER A 85 5.78 -10.48 -9.75
C SER A 85 4.33 -10.96 -9.74
N LEU A 86 3.53 -10.42 -8.83
CA LEU A 86 2.08 -10.57 -8.93
C LEU A 86 1.52 -9.64 -10.02
N PRO A 87 0.46 -10.05 -10.73
CA PRO A 87 -0.22 -9.18 -11.68
C PRO A 87 -0.63 -7.86 -11.03
N LEU A 88 -0.37 -6.72 -11.69
CA LEU A 88 -0.71 -5.40 -11.15
C LEU A 88 -2.20 -5.28 -10.82
N GLU A 89 -3.07 -5.84 -11.68
CA GLU A 89 -4.51 -5.88 -11.46
C GLU A 89 -4.86 -6.59 -10.15
N LYS A 90 -4.25 -7.76 -9.87
CA LYS A 90 -4.44 -8.46 -8.59
C LYS A 90 -4.04 -7.60 -7.40
N LEU A 91 -2.89 -6.92 -7.47
CA LEU A 91 -2.44 -6.04 -6.40
C LEU A 91 -3.41 -4.87 -6.18
N MET A 92 -3.93 -4.28 -7.26
CA MET A 92 -4.90 -3.20 -7.19
C MET A 92 -6.24 -3.67 -6.59
N ASP A 93 -6.72 -4.84 -6.96
CA ASP A 93 -7.98 -5.38 -6.44
C ASP A 93 -7.87 -5.70 -4.95
N LEU A 94 -6.76 -6.31 -4.51
CA LEU A 94 -6.48 -6.53 -3.09
C LEU A 94 -6.41 -5.21 -2.30
N PHE A 95 -5.78 -4.20 -2.89
CA PHE A 95 -5.69 -2.87 -2.27
C PHE A 95 -7.06 -2.21 -2.12
N ARG A 96 -7.92 -2.27 -3.15
CA ARG A 96 -9.30 -1.76 -3.12
C ARG A 96 -10.14 -2.45 -2.05
N ASP A 97 -10.12 -3.79 -2.04
CA ASP A 97 -10.84 -4.59 -1.05
C ASP A 97 -10.37 -4.24 0.38
N SER A 98 -9.07 -4.12 0.59
CA SER A 98 -8.51 -3.72 1.87
C SER A 98 -8.96 -2.32 2.30
N GLN A 99 -9.10 -1.38 1.36
CA GLN A 99 -9.54 -0.02 1.66
C GLN A 99 -10.99 0.02 2.14
N GLU A 100 -11.88 -0.73 1.51
CA GLU A 100 -13.28 -0.83 1.94
C GLU A 100 -13.39 -1.43 3.34
N LYS A 101 -12.69 -2.53 3.59
CA LYS A 101 -12.63 -3.19 4.91
C LYS A 101 -12.07 -2.26 5.97
N LEU A 102 -10.94 -1.62 5.69
CA LEU A 102 -10.29 -0.69 6.62
C LEU A 102 -11.22 0.46 7.03
N VAL A 103 -11.85 1.10 6.05
CA VAL A 103 -12.78 2.21 6.32
C VAL A 103 -13.93 1.74 7.21
N LYS A 104 -14.54 0.60 6.89
CA LYS A 104 -15.63 0.02 7.68
C LYS A 104 -15.17 -0.28 9.11
N ARG A 105 -14.04 -0.98 9.27
CA ARG A 105 -13.50 -1.34 10.59
C ARG A 105 -13.19 -0.11 11.45
N LEU A 106 -12.56 0.92 10.87
CA LEU A 106 -12.25 2.15 11.60
C LEU A 106 -13.50 2.93 12.01
N GLN A 107 -14.57 2.89 11.22
CA GLN A 107 -15.84 3.53 11.56
C GLN A 107 -16.61 2.81 12.67
N GLU A 108 -16.46 1.50 12.77
CA GLU A 108 -17.10 0.64 13.76
C GLU A 108 -16.28 0.51 15.06
N MET A 109 -14.97 0.82 15.03
CA MET A 109 -14.05 0.61 16.14
C MET A 109 -14.25 1.66 17.25
N PRO A 110 -14.51 1.23 18.50
CA PRO A 110 -14.61 2.14 19.63
C PRO A 110 -13.29 2.90 19.88
N GLU A 111 -13.38 4.10 20.44
CA GLU A 111 -12.18 4.93 20.69
C GLU A 111 -11.26 4.27 21.72
N GLU A 112 -11.81 3.57 22.70
CA GLU A 112 -11.03 2.80 23.69
C GLU A 112 -10.16 1.72 23.00
N GLU A 113 -10.65 1.13 21.92
CA GLU A 113 -9.91 0.13 21.16
C GLU A 113 -8.81 0.77 20.31
N LEU A 114 -9.04 1.96 19.77
CA LEU A 114 -8.04 2.73 19.04
C LEU A 114 -6.87 3.18 19.93
N ILE A 115 -7.14 3.56 21.17
CA ILE A 115 -6.10 3.97 22.13
C ILE A 115 -5.49 2.80 22.91
N ALA A 116 -6.01 1.57 22.72
CA ALA A 116 -5.50 0.39 23.42
C ALA A 116 -4.03 0.13 23.05
N PRO A 117 -3.21 -0.30 24.04
CA PRO A 117 -1.81 -0.63 23.78
C PRO A 117 -1.69 -1.85 22.85
N VAL A 118 -0.72 -1.80 21.96
CA VAL A 118 -0.25 -2.89 21.11
C VAL A 118 1.27 -3.02 21.28
N GLU A 119 1.91 -3.92 20.54
CA GLU A 119 3.33 -4.25 20.74
C GLU A 119 4.27 -3.02 20.79
N ASN A 120 4.04 -2.00 19.94
CA ASN A 120 4.91 -0.83 19.81
C ASN A 120 4.12 0.48 19.92
N GLY A 121 3.44 0.72 21.03
CA GLY A 121 2.62 1.90 21.25
C GLY A 121 1.13 1.60 21.31
N THR A 122 0.32 2.52 20.84
CA THR A 122 -1.14 2.31 20.74
C THR A 122 -1.55 1.92 19.31
N ARG A 123 -2.74 1.32 19.17
CA ARG A 123 -3.27 0.89 17.87
C ARG A 123 -3.32 2.06 16.87
N HIS A 124 -3.83 3.22 17.28
CA HIS A 124 -3.93 4.37 16.39
C HIS A 124 -2.57 4.95 16.00
N GLU A 125 -1.57 4.91 16.88
CA GLU A 125 -0.19 5.33 16.56
C GLU A 125 0.42 4.41 15.49
N GLN A 126 0.22 3.10 15.62
CA GLN A 126 0.69 2.16 14.61
C GLN A 126 -0.05 2.31 13.27
N LEU A 127 -1.36 2.54 13.30
CA LEU A 127 -2.14 2.84 12.09
C LEU A 127 -1.68 4.14 11.43
N ALA A 128 -1.37 5.18 12.20
CA ALA A 128 -0.84 6.45 11.67
C ALA A 128 0.56 6.29 11.07
N LEU A 129 1.44 5.48 11.70
CA LEU A 129 2.76 5.17 11.17
C LEU A 129 2.68 4.41 9.84
N LEU A 130 1.81 3.41 9.74
CA LEU A 130 1.60 2.65 8.51
C LEU A 130 0.96 3.51 7.40
N GLN A 131 0.08 4.44 7.77
CA GLN A 131 -0.49 5.41 6.83
C GLN A 131 0.60 6.34 6.27
N PHE A 132 1.50 6.84 7.10
CA PHE A 132 2.64 7.65 6.65
C PHE A 132 3.57 6.84 5.74
N HIS A 133 3.87 5.60 6.08
CA HIS A 133 4.66 4.70 5.25
C HIS A 133 4.01 4.48 3.87
N GLU A 134 2.70 4.27 3.82
CA GLU A 134 1.94 4.16 2.58
C GLU A 134 1.97 5.46 1.75
N ALA A 135 1.85 6.63 2.41
CA ALA A 135 1.96 7.93 1.75
C ALA A 135 3.33 8.16 1.11
N TYR A 136 4.40 7.75 1.81
CA TYR A 136 5.76 7.78 1.28
C TYR A 136 5.89 6.97 -0.02
N HIS A 137 5.35 5.75 -0.04
CA HIS A 137 5.36 4.89 -1.22
C HIS A 137 4.40 5.38 -2.32
N ALA A 138 3.28 5.99 -1.97
CA ALA A 138 2.38 6.64 -2.94
C ALA A 138 3.11 7.73 -3.74
N GLY A 139 3.97 8.51 -3.09
CA GLY A 139 4.85 9.48 -3.76
C GLY A 139 5.85 8.82 -4.73
N GLN A 140 6.41 7.67 -4.36
CA GLN A 140 7.31 6.91 -5.24
C GLN A 140 6.59 6.41 -6.50
N LEU A 141 5.34 5.97 -6.41
CA LEU A 141 4.54 5.56 -7.58
C LEU A 141 4.42 6.69 -8.61
N GLY A 142 4.20 7.93 -8.17
CA GLY A 142 4.15 9.09 -9.06
C GLY A 142 5.48 9.39 -9.77
N ILE A 143 6.61 9.17 -9.09
CA ILE A 143 7.95 9.31 -9.69
C ILE A 143 8.20 8.19 -10.69
N LEU A 144 7.94 6.93 -10.30
CA LEU A 144 8.16 5.76 -11.15
C LEU A 144 7.30 5.79 -12.42
N ARG A 145 6.05 6.25 -12.30
CA ARG A 145 5.17 6.49 -13.44
C ARG A 145 5.83 7.41 -14.49
N ARG A 146 6.43 8.53 -14.05
CA ARG A 146 7.11 9.48 -14.92
C ARG A 146 8.38 8.89 -15.53
N LEU A 147 9.16 8.15 -14.77
CA LEU A 147 10.35 7.45 -15.26
C LEU A 147 9.99 6.38 -16.31
N GLY A 148 8.83 5.75 -16.19
CA GLY A 148 8.26 4.83 -17.18
C GLY A 148 7.67 5.53 -18.43
N GLY A 149 7.79 6.86 -18.55
CA GLY A 149 7.38 7.63 -19.73
C GLY A 149 5.94 8.10 -19.74
N LYS A 150 5.18 7.92 -18.62
CA LYS A 150 3.80 8.43 -18.50
C LYS A 150 3.78 9.85 -17.90
N PRO A 151 2.81 10.71 -18.28
CA PRO A 151 2.68 12.03 -17.66
C PRO A 151 2.32 11.91 -16.18
N GLY A 152 2.63 12.93 -15.37
CA GLY A 152 2.17 12.98 -13.98
C GLY A 152 0.64 12.93 -13.90
N ALA A 153 0.11 12.14 -12.97
CA ALA A 153 -1.33 11.99 -12.78
C ALA A 153 -1.89 13.03 -11.81
N ILE A 154 -1.11 13.36 -10.79
CA ILE A 154 -1.48 14.37 -9.79
C ILE A 154 -0.91 15.73 -10.24
N THR A 155 -1.76 16.74 -10.34
CA THR A 155 -1.43 18.13 -10.75
C THR A 155 -1.74 19.12 -9.64
#